data_68a239d5c96f9f55e295dd6d7a1cde60
#
_entry.id   68a239d5c96f9f55e295dd6d7a1cde60
#
_cell.length_a   1.000
_cell.length_b   1.000
_cell.length_c   1.000
_cell.angle_alpha   90.00
_cell.angle_beta   90.00
_cell.angle_gamma   90.00
#
_symmetry.space_group_name_H-M   'P 1'
#
loop_
_entity.id
_entity.type
_entity.pdbx_description
1 polymer ?
#
loop_
_entity_poly.entity_id
_entity_poly.type
_entity_poly.pdbx_seq_one_letter_code
_entity_poly.pdbx_strand_id
1 'polypeptide(L)'
;VWWNMHEAKSRIDKLKAEQPNAPAFVCELQGGWFSTVGGRLSEDSYLDGRHARGMALMAMAGGSTGLNYYMFFGGTHFAGWGARRMTTTYDYGAPLKENGGVGEKYAAVKGIGEVVDKFGGLLVRSRPVRFDVQGADNLTIGIRRAADGTLFVFLLNRDKKQAFRQLVNLTVEGKPMRIDCQLAALDSKLLVVHAGTDMVEWYPREQTLPERPVALPLPITIADVWRKDEDFRGDWIPLRKGKSLPELGVNDCRYSMYRSQVNLT
;
A
#
# COMPACT_ATOMS: atom_id res chain seq x y z
N VAL A 1 -9.92 3.75 -9.75
CA VAL A 1 -8.81 4.48 -9.14
C VAL A 1 -7.71 3.55 -8.69
N TRP A 2 -8.00 2.36 -8.49
CA TRP A 2 -7.24 1.35 -7.78
C TRP A 2 -6.04 0.79 -8.53
N TRP A 3 -6.01 0.99 -9.85
CA TRP A 3 -5.03 0.40 -10.74
C TRP A 3 -4.11 1.43 -11.37
N ASN A 4 -4.50 2.69 -11.26
CA ASN A 4 -3.87 3.75 -12.00
C ASN A 4 -3.17 4.73 -11.04
N MET A 5 -2.07 4.30 -10.47
CA MET A 5 -1.27 5.14 -9.55
C MET A 5 -0.98 6.53 -10.12
N HIS A 6 -0.79 6.64 -11.44
CA HIS A 6 -0.57 7.93 -12.12
C HIS A 6 -1.74 8.89 -12.00
N GLU A 7 -2.97 8.40 -11.81
CA GLU A 7 -4.14 9.26 -11.60
C GLU A 7 -4.08 10.01 -10.27
N ALA A 8 -3.35 9.50 -9.26
CA ALA A 8 -3.20 10.21 -7.99
C ALA A 8 -2.63 11.62 -8.22
N LYS A 9 -1.60 11.74 -9.06
CA LYS A 9 -1.04 13.06 -9.41
C LYS A 9 -2.07 13.96 -10.08
N SER A 10 -2.72 13.50 -11.14
CA SER A 10 -3.68 14.33 -11.90
C SER A 10 -4.89 14.76 -11.06
N ARG A 11 -5.34 13.94 -10.12
CA ARG A 11 -6.42 14.29 -9.18
C ARG A 11 -6.00 15.39 -8.21
N ILE A 12 -4.78 15.31 -7.69
CA ILE A 12 -4.25 16.37 -6.82
C ILE A 12 -3.99 17.65 -7.63
N ASP A 13 -3.44 17.53 -8.85
CA ASP A 13 -3.28 18.69 -9.75
C ASP A 13 -4.62 19.41 -9.97
N LYS A 14 -5.69 18.64 -10.27
CA LYS A 14 -7.04 19.19 -10.44
C LYS A 14 -7.55 19.85 -9.15
N LEU A 15 -7.43 19.19 -8.00
CA LEU A 15 -7.84 19.75 -6.71
C LEU A 15 -7.11 21.06 -6.41
N LYS A 16 -5.80 21.11 -6.65
CA LYS A 16 -5.00 22.34 -6.47
C LYS A 16 -5.38 23.46 -7.43
N ALA A 17 -5.80 23.14 -8.65
CA ALA A 17 -6.31 24.13 -9.59
C ALA A 17 -7.66 24.72 -9.15
N GLU A 18 -8.54 23.89 -8.61
CA GLU A 18 -9.85 24.28 -8.08
C GLU A 18 -9.75 25.00 -6.72
N GLN A 19 -8.78 24.64 -5.89
CA GLN A 19 -8.59 25.16 -4.54
C GLN A 19 -7.13 25.54 -4.28
N PRO A 20 -6.59 26.56 -4.95
CA PRO A 20 -5.16 26.87 -4.95
C PRO A 20 -4.62 27.25 -3.55
N ASN A 21 -5.44 27.82 -2.70
CA ASN A 21 -5.07 28.29 -1.36
C ASN A 21 -5.39 27.29 -0.25
N ALA A 22 -6.02 26.15 -0.58
CA ALA A 22 -6.33 25.11 0.40
C ALA A 22 -5.24 24.02 0.41
N PRO A 23 -5.00 23.37 1.55
CA PRO A 23 -4.17 22.18 1.61
C PRO A 23 -4.82 21.04 0.80
N ALA A 24 -4.01 20.31 0.04
CA ALA A 24 -4.47 19.10 -0.66
C ALA A 24 -4.22 17.88 0.22
N PHE A 25 -5.26 17.38 0.86
CA PHE A 25 -5.18 16.25 1.77
C PHE A 25 -5.83 15.01 1.15
N VAL A 26 -5.09 13.90 1.12
CA VAL A 26 -5.64 12.60 0.74
C VAL A 26 -6.11 11.90 2.01
N CYS A 27 -7.42 12.00 2.29
CA CYS A 27 -8.01 11.45 3.51
C CYS A 27 -8.17 9.93 3.50
N GLU A 28 -8.07 9.30 2.33
CA GLU A 28 -8.12 7.85 2.17
C GLU A 28 -7.17 7.42 1.05
N LEU A 29 -5.88 7.33 1.39
CA LEU A 29 -4.89 6.73 0.51
C LEU A 29 -4.95 5.21 0.66
N GLN A 30 -5.26 4.52 -0.43
CA GLN A 30 -5.53 3.10 -0.41
C GLN A 30 -4.34 2.26 0.09
N GLY A 31 -4.52 1.63 1.24
CA GLY A 31 -3.55 0.71 1.86
C GLY A 31 -3.75 -0.76 1.50
N GLY A 32 -4.92 -1.13 0.95
CA GLY A 32 -5.24 -2.51 0.61
C GLY A 32 -6.68 -2.67 0.15
N TRP A 33 -7.28 -3.85 0.40
CA TRP A 33 -8.69 -4.12 0.16
C TRP A 33 -9.22 -5.27 1.00
N PHE A 34 -10.53 -5.36 1.06
CA PHE A 34 -11.24 -6.35 1.85
C PHE A 34 -11.03 -7.79 1.36
N SER A 35 -11.05 -8.72 2.30
CA SER A 35 -11.33 -10.13 2.03
C SER A 35 -12.85 -10.33 1.88
N THR A 36 -13.25 -11.10 0.88
CA THR A 36 -14.67 -11.38 0.61
C THR A 36 -14.99 -12.84 0.76
N VAL A 37 -16.17 -13.13 1.29
CA VAL A 37 -16.66 -14.52 1.43
C VAL A 37 -16.83 -15.14 0.05
N GLY A 38 -16.16 -16.27 -0.20
CA GLY A 38 -16.14 -16.96 -1.49
C GLY A 38 -15.38 -16.23 -2.60
N GLY A 39 -14.61 -15.20 -2.25
CA GLY A 39 -13.84 -14.40 -3.18
C GLY A 39 -12.37 -14.29 -2.79
N ARG A 40 -11.74 -13.22 -3.25
CA ARG A 40 -10.31 -12.96 -3.01
C ARG A 40 -10.06 -12.57 -1.55
N LEU A 41 -8.96 -13.05 -1.01
CA LEU A 41 -8.43 -12.59 0.26
C LEU A 41 -7.65 -11.28 0.09
N SER A 42 -7.57 -10.48 1.15
CA SER A 42 -6.78 -9.23 1.15
C SER A 42 -5.30 -9.49 0.86
N GLU A 43 -4.78 -10.64 1.25
CA GLU A 43 -3.40 -11.06 1.02
C GLU A 43 -3.10 -11.41 -0.44
N ASP A 44 -4.10 -11.86 -1.19
CA ASP A 44 -4.00 -12.15 -2.62
C ASP A 44 -4.18 -10.88 -3.48
N SER A 45 -4.25 -9.74 -2.86
CA SER A 45 -4.37 -8.47 -3.54
C SER A 45 -3.05 -8.14 -4.26
N TYR A 46 -3.16 -7.70 -5.52
CA TYR A 46 -2.03 -7.14 -6.26
C TYR A 46 -1.67 -5.71 -5.82
N LEU A 47 -2.31 -5.20 -4.77
CA LEU A 47 -1.99 -3.94 -4.13
C LEU A 47 -0.81 -4.17 -3.17
N ASP A 48 0.38 -4.31 -3.73
CA ASP A 48 1.63 -4.57 -3.03
C ASP A 48 2.31 -3.29 -2.50
N GLY A 49 3.53 -3.42 -2.00
CA GLY A 49 4.33 -2.29 -1.53
C GLY A 49 4.67 -1.28 -2.64
N ARG A 50 4.81 -1.72 -3.89
CA ARG A 50 5.03 -0.82 -5.05
C ARG A 50 3.82 0.06 -5.28
N HIS A 51 2.61 -0.52 -5.19
CA HIS A 51 1.37 0.23 -5.30
C HIS A 51 1.26 1.28 -4.19
N ALA A 52 1.48 0.91 -2.92
CA ALA A 52 1.42 1.83 -1.80
C ALA A 52 2.41 3.00 -1.96
N ARG A 53 3.64 2.70 -2.36
CA ARG A 53 4.68 3.70 -2.67
C ARG A 53 4.29 4.60 -3.82
N GLY A 54 3.85 4.00 -4.94
CA GLY A 54 3.48 4.74 -6.15
C GLY A 54 2.34 5.71 -5.91
N MET A 55 1.30 5.29 -5.19
CA MET A 55 0.17 6.16 -4.83
C MET A 55 0.64 7.36 -4.01
N ALA A 56 1.48 7.14 -3.00
CA ALA A 56 2.00 8.21 -2.15
C ALA A 56 2.90 9.18 -2.94
N LEU A 57 3.89 8.67 -3.69
CA LEU A 57 4.78 9.51 -4.49
C LEU A 57 4.04 10.30 -5.56
N MET A 58 3.04 9.72 -6.22
CA MET A 58 2.26 10.43 -7.22
C MET A 58 1.33 11.49 -6.61
N ALA A 59 0.78 11.26 -5.42
CA ALA A 59 0.05 12.29 -4.69
C ALA A 59 0.97 13.46 -4.32
N MET A 60 2.18 13.18 -3.81
CA MET A 60 3.19 14.20 -3.52
C MET A 60 3.63 14.95 -4.78
N ALA A 61 3.80 14.26 -5.90
CA ALA A 61 4.13 14.87 -7.19
C ALA A 61 3.08 15.92 -7.61
N GLY A 62 1.79 15.67 -7.35
CA GLY A 62 0.70 16.63 -7.53
C GLY A 62 0.69 17.78 -6.51
N GLY A 63 1.45 17.65 -5.41
CA GLY A 63 1.51 18.66 -4.36
C GLY A 63 0.54 18.42 -3.21
N SER A 64 0.24 17.14 -2.92
CA SER A 64 -0.46 16.78 -1.69
C SER A 64 0.32 17.25 -0.46
N THR A 65 -0.38 17.81 0.51
CA THR A 65 0.19 18.33 1.76
C THR A 65 -0.04 17.40 2.94
N GLY A 66 -0.81 16.34 2.75
CA GLY A 66 -1.06 15.31 3.75
C GLY A 66 -1.60 14.04 3.13
N LEU A 67 -1.21 12.92 3.72
CA LEU A 67 -1.61 11.57 3.31
C LEU A 67 -2.11 10.82 4.54
N ASN A 68 -3.25 10.16 4.42
CA ASN A 68 -3.77 9.26 5.43
C ASN A 68 -4.04 7.88 4.81
N TYR A 69 -3.34 6.87 5.27
CA TYR A 69 -3.53 5.52 4.75
C TYR A 69 -4.82 4.91 5.27
N TYR A 70 -5.62 4.42 4.37
CA TYR A 70 -6.77 3.57 4.70
C TYR A 70 -6.56 2.18 4.05
N MET A 71 -6.14 1.18 4.82
CA MET A 71 -5.82 1.21 6.24
C MET A 71 -4.30 1.12 6.42
N PHE A 72 -3.77 1.74 7.49
CA PHE A 72 -2.39 1.53 7.91
C PHE A 72 -2.27 0.30 8.83
N PHE A 73 -3.24 0.11 9.69
CA PHE A 73 -3.35 -1.03 10.60
C PHE A 73 -4.62 -1.80 10.26
N GLY A 74 -4.47 -3.11 10.01
CA GLY A 74 -5.58 -4.02 9.84
C GLY A 74 -6.32 -4.28 11.16
N GLY A 75 -7.51 -4.86 11.06
CA GLY A 75 -8.31 -5.12 12.23
C GLY A 75 -9.20 -6.34 12.08
N THR A 76 -9.98 -6.60 13.12
CA THR A 76 -11.03 -7.60 13.15
C THR A 76 -12.37 -6.89 13.24
N HIS A 77 -13.34 -7.30 12.47
CA HIS A 77 -14.70 -6.77 12.60
C HIS A 77 -15.22 -7.03 14.01
N PHE A 78 -15.81 -6.00 14.61
CA PHE A 78 -16.38 -6.09 15.95
C PHE A 78 -17.35 -7.25 16.06
N ALA A 79 -17.16 -8.11 17.06
CA ALA A 79 -17.93 -9.34 17.27
C ALA A 79 -18.03 -10.25 16.03
N GLY A 80 -17.10 -10.13 15.08
CA GLY A 80 -17.14 -10.89 13.84
C GLY A 80 -18.18 -10.43 12.81
N TRP A 81 -18.82 -9.29 13.02
CA TRP A 81 -19.85 -8.74 12.14
C TRP A 81 -19.22 -7.93 10.99
N GLY A 82 -18.96 -8.61 9.88
CA GLY A 82 -18.57 -7.93 8.64
C GLY A 82 -19.77 -7.32 7.91
N ALA A 83 -19.50 -6.38 7.01
CA ALA A 83 -20.50 -5.93 6.05
C ALA A 83 -20.86 -7.07 5.07
N ARG A 84 -21.92 -6.88 4.29
CA ARG A 84 -22.37 -7.87 3.31
C ARG A 84 -21.20 -8.36 2.45
N ARG A 85 -20.99 -9.68 2.41
CA ARG A 85 -19.90 -10.37 1.70
C ARG A 85 -18.51 -10.15 2.23
N MET A 86 -18.30 -9.44 3.31
CA MET A 86 -16.99 -9.34 3.96
C MET A 86 -16.79 -10.53 4.91
N THR A 87 -15.54 -10.95 5.06
CA THR A 87 -15.14 -11.94 6.07
C THR A 87 -15.08 -11.27 7.45
N THR A 88 -14.83 -12.05 8.50
CA THR A 88 -14.66 -11.52 9.85
C THR A 88 -13.39 -10.71 10.01
N THR A 89 -12.37 -10.97 9.20
CA THR A 89 -11.12 -10.23 9.20
C THR A 89 -11.26 -8.90 8.45
N TYR A 90 -10.67 -7.87 9.01
CA TYR A 90 -10.46 -6.58 8.38
C TYR A 90 -8.96 -6.30 8.23
N ASP A 91 -8.18 -7.35 7.97
CA ASP A 91 -6.73 -7.22 7.75
C ASP A 91 -6.42 -6.23 6.63
N TYR A 92 -7.24 -6.21 5.58
CA TYR A 92 -7.16 -5.28 4.45
C TYR A 92 -5.86 -5.39 3.65
N GLY A 93 -4.96 -6.32 3.98
CA GLY A 93 -3.58 -6.34 3.50
C GLY A 93 -2.83 -5.06 3.89
N ALA A 94 -3.12 -4.52 5.07
CA ALA A 94 -2.55 -3.28 5.56
C ALA A 94 -1.04 -3.41 5.87
N PRO A 95 -0.29 -2.30 5.97
CA PRO A 95 1.10 -2.29 6.41
C PRO A 95 1.33 -2.99 7.75
N LEU A 96 0.42 -2.80 8.71
CA LEU A 96 0.36 -3.58 9.94
C LEU A 96 -0.85 -4.50 9.90
N LYS A 97 -0.63 -5.79 10.11
CA LYS A 97 -1.65 -6.82 10.02
C LYS A 97 -2.61 -6.80 11.20
N GLU A 98 -3.77 -7.46 11.05
CA GLU A 98 -4.79 -7.67 12.08
C GLU A 98 -4.20 -8.18 13.41
N ASN A 99 -3.23 -9.07 13.35
CA ASN A 99 -2.56 -9.63 14.52
C ASN A 99 -1.40 -8.77 15.07
N GLY A 100 -1.22 -7.54 14.58
CA GLY A 100 -0.12 -6.65 14.94
C GLY A 100 1.20 -6.95 14.24
N GLY A 101 1.26 -7.99 13.41
CA GLY A 101 2.46 -8.32 12.65
C GLY A 101 2.75 -7.32 11.53
N VAL A 102 4.00 -7.26 11.09
CA VAL A 102 4.43 -6.42 9.98
C VAL A 102 4.01 -7.04 8.65
N GLY A 103 3.23 -6.30 7.87
CA GLY A 103 2.83 -6.67 6.52
C GLY A 103 3.88 -6.32 5.47
N GLU A 104 3.72 -6.86 4.27
CA GLU A 104 4.64 -6.63 3.13
C GLU A 104 4.78 -5.13 2.78
N LYS A 105 3.69 -4.38 2.89
CA LYS A 105 3.68 -2.94 2.53
C LYS A 105 4.37 -2.04 3.54
N TYR A 106 4.68 -2.55 4.72
CA TYR A 106 5.25 -1.74 5.80
C TYR A 106 6.55 -1.05 5.39
N ALA A 107 7.45 -1.78 4.72
CA ALA A 107 8.71 -1.21 4.23
C ALA A 107 8.49 -0.03 3.28
N ALA A 108 7.53 -0.16 2.36
CA ALA A 108 7.21 0.90 1.41
C ALA A 108 6.65 2.14 2.12
N VAL A 109 5.74 1.96 3.07
CA VAL A 109 5.13 3.06 3.83
C VAL A 109 6.14 3.71 4.76
N LYS A 110 7.01 2.93 5.43
CA LYS A 110 8.12 3.44 6.23
C LYS A 110 9.05 4.30 5.39
N GLY A 111 9.42 3.84 4.19
CA GLY A 111 10.27 4.63 3.28
C GLY A 111 9.60 5.94 2.83
N ILE A 112 8.29 5.99 2.68
CA ILE A 112 7.56 7.23 2.44
C ILE A 112 7.60 8.13 3.68
N GLY A 113 7.48 7.57 4.89
CA GLY A 113 7.65 8.30 6.15
C GLY A 113 9.01 9.01 6.21
N GLU A 114 10.09 8.33 5.87
CA GLU A 114 11.43 8.93 5.82
C GLU A 114 11.55 10.07 4.82
N VAL A 115 10.90 9.96 3.65
CA VAL A 115 10.84 11.06 2.68
C VAL A 115 10.13 12.28 3.29
N VAL A 116 9.02 12.05 4.00
CA VAL A 116 8.26 13.11 4.65
C VAL A 116 9.05 13.74 5.79
N ASP A 117 9.69 12.95 6.63
CA ASP A 117 10.51 13.45 7.74
C ASP A 117 11.66 14.32 7.22
N LYS A 118 12.34 13.87 6.17
CA LYS A 118 13.50 14.58 5.61
C LYS A 118 13.12 15.80 4.79
N PHE A 119 12.08 15.70 3.98
CA PHE A 119 11.77 16.71 2.95
C PHE A 119 10.37 17.32 3.05
N GLY A 120 9.54 16.91 3.98
CA GLY A 120 8.15 17.34 4.06
C GLY A 120 7.99 18.85 4.11
N GLY A 121 8.82 19.52 4.90
CA GLY A 121 8.82 20.99 5.00
C GLY A 121 9.17 21.71 3.69
N LEU A 122 10.01 21.12 2.84
CA LEU A 122 10.33 21.64 1.51
C LEU A 122 9.24 21.28 0.49
N LEU A 123 8.74 20.04 0.55
CA LEU A 123 7.73 19.52 -0.37
C LEU A 123 6.42 20.30 -0.29
N VAL A 124 5.90 20.59 0.90
CA VAL A 124 4.62 21.31 1.06
C VAL A 124 4.69 22.74 0.52
N ARG A 125 5.86 23.35 0.50
CA ARG A 125 6.12 24.69 -0.02
C ARG A 125 6.66 24.69 -1.44
N SER A 126 6.88 23.52 -2.03
CA SER A 126 7.39 23.41 -3.40
C SER A 126 6.32 23.76 -4.43
N ARG A 127 6.73 24.22 -5.60
CA ARG A 127 5.87 24.50 -6.74
C ARG A 127 6.10 23.50 -7.88
N PRO A 128 5.09 23.18 -8.70
CA PRO A 128 5.30 22.40 -9.91
C PRO A 128 6.21 23.15 -10.88
N VAL A 129 6.98 22.40 -11.65
CA VAL A 129 7.93 22.93 -12.62
C VAL A 129 7.56 22.40 -14.01
N ARG A 130 7.66 23.28 -15.02
CA ARG A 130 7.51 22.88 -16.44
C ARG A 130 8.75 22.15 -16.90
N PHE A 131 8.53 21.09 -17.64
CA PHE A 131 9.60 20.29 -18.22
C PHE A 131 9.14 19.64 -19.53
N ASP A 132 10.09 19.38 -20.40
CA ASP A 132 9.91 18.55 -21.58
C ASP A 132 10.67 17.24 -21.39
N VAL A 133 10.15 16.15 -21.95
CA VAL A 133 10.74 14.81 -21.86
C VAL A 133 10.70 14.13 -23.22
N GLN A 134 11.74 13.35 -23.53
CA GLN A 134 11.82 12.55 -24.75
C GLN A 134 12.07 11.08 -24.39
N GLY A 135 11.38 10.18 -25.11
CA GLY A 135 11.62 8.73 -25.02
C GLY A 135 11.20 8.08 -23.70
N ALA A 136 10.23 8.66 -22.99
CA ALA A 136 9.77 8.15 -21.69
C ALA A 136 8.25 7.96 -21.61
N ASP A 137 7.62 7.48 -22.69
CA ASP A 137 6.16 7.39 -22.83
C ASP A 137 5.51 6.51 -21.77
N ASN A 138 6.23 5.51 -21.26
CA ASN A 138 5.75 4.62 -20.19
C ASN A 138 5.95 5.18 -18.78
N LEU A 139 6.60 6.35 -18.64
CA LEU A 139 6.77 6.98 -17.34
C LEU A 139 5.68 8.01 -17.07
N THR A 140 5.23 8.09 -15.82
CA THR A 140 4.63 9.30 -15.28
C THR A 140 5.71 10.07 -14.54
N ILE A 141 5.90 11.32 -14.91
CA ILE A 141 6.90 12.20 -14.31
C ILE A 141 6.20 13.39 -13.68
N GLY A 142 6.64 13.77 -12.49
CA GLY A 142 6.27 15.03 -11.86
C GLY A 142 7.51 15.71 -11.32
N ILE A 143 7.65 17.02 -11.54
CA ILE A 143 8.79 17.77 -11.03
C ILE A 143 8.28 18.93 -10.17
N ARG A 144 8.86 19.07 -9.00
CA ARG A 144 8.58 20.17 -8.08
C ARG A 144 9.88 20.83 -7.64
N ARG A 145 9.83 22.15 -7.44
CA ARG A 145 10.97 22.92 -6.95
C ARG A 145 10.65 23.54 -5.61
N ALA A 146 11.50 23.32 -4.64
CA ALA A 146 11.47 24.02 -3.35
C ALA A 146 12.03 25.44 -3.45
N ALA A 147 11.78 26.26 -2.43
CA ALA A 147 12.22 27.64 -2.38
C ALA A 147 13.75 27.78 -2.37
N ASP A 148 14.46 26.80 -1.80
CA ASP A 148 15.93 26.73 -1.78
C ASP A 148 16.55 26.31 -3.14
N GLY A 149 15.70 25.96 -4.13
CA GLY A 149 16.12 25.50 -5.44
C GLY A 149 16.20 23.98 -5.59
N THR A 150 16.06 23.22 -4.51
CA THR A 150 16.03 21.74 -4.56
C THR A 150 14.92 21.25 -5.50
N LEU A 151 15.25 20.30 -6.39
CA LEU A 151 14.28 19.66 -7.27
C LEU A 151 13.90 18.28 -6.74
N PHE A 152 12.61 18.01 -6.77
CA PHE A 152 12.01 16.72 -6.52
C PHE A 152 11.47 16.16 -7.83
N VAL A 153 12.08 15.11 -8.35
CA VAL A 153 11.68 14.45 -9.59
C VAL A 153 11.04 13.10 -9.23
N PHE A 154 9.74 13.04 -9.39
CA PHE A 154 8.94 11.84 -9.13
C PHE A 154 8.79 11.06 -10.43
N LEU A 155 9.06 9.77 -10.36
CA LEU A 155 9.05 8.86 -11.49
C LEU A 155 8.22 7.63 -11.16
N LEU A 156 7.33 7.24 -12.07
CA LEU A 156 6.53 6.01 -11.98
C LEU A 156 6.56 5.30 -13.33
N ASN A 157 7.00 4.05 -13.33
CA ASN A 157 6.85 3.16 -14.48
C ASN A 157 5.41 2.63 -14.53
N ARG A 158 4.64 2.98 -15.58
CA ARG A 158 3.27 2.54 -15.77
C ARG A 158 3.14 1.16 -16.37
N ASP A 159 4.23 0.60 -16.90
CA ASP A 159 4.20 -0.72 -17.46
C ASP A 159 3.97 -1.77 -16.36
N LYS A 160 3.00 -2.66 -16.61
CA LYS A 160 2.61 -3.70 -15.66
C LYS A 160 3.52 -4.94 -15.67
N LYS A 161 4.35 -5.06 -16.70
CA LYS A 161 5.13 -6.27 -16.96
C LYS A 161 6.61 -6.02 -17.15
N GLN A 162 6.96 -4.87 -17.73
CA GLN A 162 8.32 -4.57 -18.15
C GLN A 162 8.97 -3.52 -17.25
N ALA A 163 10.24 -3.77 -16.91
CA ALA A 163 11.08 -2.79 -16.26
C ALA A 163 11.46 -1.68 -17.25
N PHE A 164 11.54 -0.46 -16.77
CA PHE A 164 12.11 0.67 -17.48
C PHE A 164 13.59 0.82 -17.10
N ARG A 165 14.50 0.75 -18.08
CA ARG A 165 15.95 0.83 -17.85
C ARG A 165 16.58 1.63 -18.97
N GLN A 166 16.42 2.94 -18.92
CA GLN A 166 16.89 3.84 -19.96
C GLN A 166 17.31 5.18 -19.38
N LEU A 167 18.15 5.87 -20.14
CA LEU A 167 18.48 7.26 -19.86
C LEU A 167 17.29 8.15 -20.24
N VAL A 168 16.75 8.88 -19.27
CA VAL A 168 15.68 9.86 -19.47
C VAL A 168 16.31 11.24 -19.71
N ASN A 169 16.04 11.83 -20.86
CA ASN A 169 16.47 13.18 -21.17
C ASN A 169 15.32 14.15 -20.89
N LEU A 170 15.55 15.07 -19.99
CA LEU A 170 14.61 16.11 -19.58
C LEU A 170 15.17 17.49 -19.91
N THR A 171 14.28 18.43 -20.20
CA THR A 171 14.59 19.86 -20.19
C THR A 171 13.73 20.51 -19.11
N VAL A 172 14.34 20.91 -18.01
CA VAL A 172 13.65 21.49 -16.84
C VAL A 172 13.88 22.99 -16.83
N GLU A 173 12.83 23.79 -17.05
CA GLU A 173 12.91 25.26 -17.17
C GLU A 173 14.05 25.72 -18.12
N GLY A 174 14.16 25.05 -19.27
CA GLY A 174 15.17 25.35 -20.30
C GLY A 174 16.56 24.75 -20.03
N LYS A 175 16.79 24.06 -18.92
CA LYS A 175 18.07 23.42 -18.60
C LYS A 175 18.03 21.93 -18.86
N PRO A 176 19.01 21.35 -19.59
CA PRO A 176 19.05 19.91 -19.81
C PRO A 176 19.37 19.15 -18.51
N MET A 177 18.69 18.03 -18.30
CA MET A 177 18.91 17.09 -17.21
C MET A 177 18.86 15.66 -17.74
N ARG A 178 19.78 14.81 -17.32
CA ARG A 178 19.80 13.40 -17.68
C ARG A 178 19.67 12.56 -16.44
N ILE A 179 18.81 11.55 -16.48
CA ILE A 179 18.55 10.66 -15.37
C ILE A 179 18.73 9.22 -15.85
N ASP A 180 19.68 8.50 -15.27
CA ASP A 180 19.72 7.04 -15.42
C ASP A 180 18.58 6.45 -14.59
N CYS A 181 17.52 6.03 -15.28
CA CYS A 181 16.28 5.61 -14.66
C CYS A 181 16.14 4.09 -14.72
N GLN A 182 16.12 3.46 -13.55
CA GLN A 182 15.92 2.01 -13.40
C GLN A 182 14.74 1.76 -12.46
N LEU A 183 13.61 1.38 -13.05
CA LEU A 183 12.37 1.09 -12.36
C LEU A 183 11.83 -0.26 -12.79
N ALA A 184 11.53 -1.13 -11.85
CA ALA A 184 10.78 -2.35 -12.15
C ALA A 184 9.38 -2.04 -12.70
N ALA A 185 8.66 -3.05 -13.15
CA ALA A 185 7.25 -2.89 -13.53
C ALA A 185 6.42 -2.31 -12.37
N LEU A 186 5.61 -1.30 -12.65
CA LEU A 186 4.79 -0.58 -11.66
C LEU A 186 5.58 0.03 -10.48
N ASP A 187 6.89 0.18 -10.62
CA ASP A 187 7.71 0.77 -9.57
C ASP A 187 7.80 2.30 -9.69
N SER A 188 8.09 2.95 -8.58
CA SER A 188 8.20 4.40 -8.48
C SER A 188 9.34 4.82 -7.57
N LYS A 189 9.99 5.92 -7.93
CA LYS A 189 11.06 6.53 -7.14
C LYS A 189 10.96 8.05 -7.18
N LEU A 190 11.55 8.66 -6.18
CA LEU A 190 11.81 10.09 -6.09
C LEU A 190 13.32 10.31 -6.22
N LEU A 191 13.73 11.13 -7.17
CA LEU A 191 15.08 11.67 -7.25
C LEU A 191 15.07 13.08 -6.67
N VAL A 192 15.94 13.31 -5.70
CA VAL A 192 16.17 14.64 -5.11
C VAL A 192 17.47 15.19 -5.67
N VAL A 193 17.40 16.37 -6.28
CA VAL A 193 18.57 17.12 -6.79
C VAL A 193 18.77 18.35 -5.92
N HIS A 194 19.84 18.35 -5.15
CA HIS A 194 20.10 19.42 -4.17
C HIS A 194 20.58 20.70 -4.87
N ALA A 195 20.07 21.83 -4.42
CA ALA A 195 20.41 23.12 -4.97
C ALA A 195 21.90 23.46 -4.81
N GLY A 196 22.50 24.02 -5.86
CA GLY A 196 23.89 24.47 -5.81
C GLY A 196 24.95 23.37 -5.75
N THR A 197 24.55 22.11 -5.93
CA THR A 197 25.44 20.96 -5.94
C THR A 197 25.09 20.00 -7.08
N ASP A 198 26.02 19.08 -7.41
CA ASP A 198 25.74 17.96 -8.32
C ASP A 198 25.20 16.74 -7.56
N MET A 199 24.88 16.90 -6.26
CA MET A 199 24.43 15.82 -5.42
C MET A 199 22.99 15.42 -5.77
N VAL A 200 22.82 14.14 -6.05
CA VAL A 200 21.53 13.51 -6.31
C VAL A 200 21.31 12.33 -5.37
N GLU A 201 20.09 12.19 -4.90
CA GLU A 201 19.72 11.08 -4.02
C GLU A 201 18.41 10.43 -4.47
N TRP A 202 18.37 9.10 -4.45
CA TRP A 202 17.18 8.32 -4.75
C TRP A 202 16.42 7.92 -3.50
N TYR A 203 15.09 8.06 -3.55
CA TYR A 203 14.17 7.70 -2.48
C TYR A 203 12.95 6.91 -3.00
N PRO A 204 12.26 6.17 -2.12
CA PRO A 204 12.73 5.82 -0.77
C PRO A 204 13.99 4.95 -0.83
N ARG A 205 14.78 4.99 0.22
CA ARG A 205 15.89 4.04 0.40
C ARG A 205 15.32 2.65 0.75
N GLU A 206 16.10 1.62 0.51
CA GLU A 206 15.73 0.27 0.93
C GLU A 206 15.53 0.22 2.44
N GLN A 207 14.42 -0.36 2.87
CA GLN A 207 14.04 -0.43 4.27
C GLN A 207 14.31 -1.82 4.81
N THR A 208 15.00 -1.88 5.92
CA THR A 208 15.10 -3.12 6.71
C THR A 208 13.81 -3.29 7.50
N LEU A 209 13.14 -4.42 7.29
CA LEU A 209 12.01 -4.81 8.11
C LEU A 209 12.52 -5.29 9.48
N PRO A 210 11.78 -5.04 10.56
CA PRO A 210 12.06 -5.67 11.83
C PRO A 210 12.00 -7.20 11.66
N GLU A 211 12.93 -7.89 12.28
CA GLU A 211 12.89 -9.35 12.31
C GLU A 211 11.54 -9.80 12.86
N ARG A 212 10.89 -10.70 12.15
CA ARG A 212 9.68 -11.32 12.67
C ARG A 212 10.10 -12.15 13.88
N PRO A 213 9.49 -11.94 15.06
CA PRO A 213 9.67 -12.90 16.14
C PRO A 213 9.29 -14.28 15.58
N VAL A 214 10.16 -15.24 15.80
CA VAL A 214 9.88 -16.63 15.41
C VAL A 214 8.64 -17.05 16.17
N ALA A 215 7.51 -17.13 15.48
CA ALA A 215 6.31 -17.66 16.08
C ALA A 215 6.57 -19.12 16.42
N LEU A 216 6.65 -19.43 17.69
CA LEU A 216 6.66 -20.82 18.12
C LEU A 216 5.32 -21.43 17.67
N PRO A 217 5.34 -22.51 16.89
CA PRO A 217 4.11 -23.16 16.50
C PRO A 217 3.38 -23.64 17.75
N LEU A 218 2.26 -23.02 18.06
CA LEU A 218 1.38 -23.51 19.11
C LEU A 218 0.69 -24.76 18.56
N PRO A 219 0.91 -25.95 19.11
CA PRO A 219 0.21 -27.14 18.67
C PRO A 219 -1.25 -27.05 19.09
N ILE A 220 -2.09 -26.46 18.23
CA ILE A 220 -3.53 -26.39 18.45
C ILE A 220 -4.15 -27.63 17.82
N THR A 221 -4.72 -28.48 18.64
CA THR A 221 -5.57 -29.57 18.17
C THR A 221 -7.02 -29.14 18.29
N ILE A 222 -7.67 -28.93 17.15
CA ILE A 222 -9.10 -28.66 17.14
C ILE A 222 -9.82 -29.99 17.38
N ALA A 223 -10.48 -30.10 18.51
CA ALA A 223 -11.15 -31.33 18.94
C ALA A 223 -12.57 -31.44 18.34
N ASP A 224 -13.30 -30.34 18.31
CA ASP A 224 -14.70 -30.31 17.94
C ASP A 224 -15.03 -29.12 17.04
N VAL A 225 -16.05 -29.27 16.20
CA VAL A 225 -16.71 -28.19 15.45
C VAL A 225 -18.16 -28.13 15.90
N TRP A 226 -18.63 -26.95 16.25
CA TRP A 226 -20.03 -26.71 16.49
C TRP A 226 -20.68 -26.12 15.25
N ARG A 227 -21.79 -26.72 14.82
CA ARG A 227 -22.61 -26.18 13.74
C ARG A 227 -23.78 -25.41 14.35
N LYS A 228 -23.93 -24.16 13.97
CA LYS A 228 -25.10 -23.37 14.29
C LYS A 228 -26.23 -23.69 13.34
N ASP A 229 -27.32 -24.24 13.85
CA ASP A 229 -28.63 -24.18 13.22
C ASP A 229 -29.28 -22.80 13.50
N GLU A 230 -30.42 -22.48 12.89
CA GLU A 230 -31.11 -21.20 13.03
C GLU A 230 -31.33 -20.76 14.49
N ASP A 231 -31.47 -21.72 15.40
CA ASP A 231 -31.68 -21.51 16.82
C ASP A 231 -30.42 -21.50 17.70
N PHE A 232 -29.23 -21.47 17.12
CA PHE A 232 -27.96 -21.68 17.87
C PHE A 232 -27.88 -22.99 18.66
N ARG A 233 -28.72 -23.95 18.38
CA ARG A 233 -28.70 -25.28 18.96
C ARG A 233 -27.98 -26.20 18.00
N GLY A 234 -26.91 -26.77 18.41
CA GLY A 234 -26.19 -27.75 17.61
C GLY A 234 -25.18 -28.51 18.47
N ASP A 235 -24.95 -29.72 18.11
CA ASP A 235 -23.95 -30.55 18.75
C ASP A 235 -22.57 -30.28 18.19
N TRP A 236 -21.57 -30.40 19.06
CA TRP A 236 -20.19 -30.35 18.61
C TRP A 236 -19.85 -31.61 17.82
N ILE A 237 -19.36 -31.38 16.59
CA ILE A 237 -18.92 -32.47 15.71
C ILE A 237 -17.40 -32.60 15.86
N PRO A 238 -16.89 -33.77 16.27
CA PRO A 238 -15.46 -34.00 16.39
C PRO A 238 -14.78 -33.83 15.03
N LEU A 239 -13.74 -32.98 14.97
CA LEU A 239 -12.92 -32.83 13.76
C LEU A 239 -12.00 -34.05 13.63
N ARG A 240 -12.11 -34.72 12.51
CA ARG A 240 -11.19 -35.78 12.12
C ARG A 240 -10.03 -35.19 11.32
N LYS A 241 -8.81 -35.50 11.73
CA LYS A 241 -7.60 -35.01 11.07
C LYS A 241 -7.66 -35.30 9.55
N GLY A 242 -7.42 -34.27 8.75
CA GLY A 242 -7.39 -34.37 7.29
C GLY A 242 -8.76 -34.35 6.61
N LYS A 243 -9.86 -34.11 7.34
CA LYS A 243 -11.20 -33.96 6.77
C LYS A 243 -11.59 -32.50 6.64
N SER A 244 -12.13 -32.14 5.48
CA SER A 244 -12.75 -30.83 5.24
C SER A 244 -14.15 -30.74 5.86
N LEU A 245 -14.66 -29.53 6.07
CA LEU A 245 -16.02 -29.33 6.61
C LEU A 245 -17.10 -30.03 5.79
N PRO A 246 -17.12 -29.99 4.44
CA PRO A 246 -18.07 -30.75 3.65
C PRO A 246 -18.01 -32.26 3.88
N GLU A 247 -16.81 -32.83 4.08
CA GLU A 247 -16.65 -34.27 4.38
C GLU A 247 -17.14 -34.64 5.78
N LEU A 248 -17.33 -33.65 6.64
CA LEU A 248 -17.93 -33.79 7.97
C LEU A 248 -19.44 -33.50 7.97
N GLY A 249 -20.05 -33.32 6.78
CA GLY A 249 -21.47 -33.02 6.62
C GLY A 249 -21.85 -31.56 6.86
N VAL A 250 -20.87 -30.66 6.91
CA VAL A 250 -21.09 -29.22 7.14
C VAL A 250 -21.06 -28.51 5.80
N ASN A 251 -22.17 -28.56 5.03
CA ASN A 251 -22.21 -28.07 3.65
C ASN A 251 -22.81 -26.68 3.49
N ASP A 252 -23.73 -26.27 4.38
CA ASP A 252 -24.57 -25.10 4.20
C ASP A 252 -24.47 -24.06 5.32
N CYS A 253 -23.46 -24.13 6.17
CA CYS A 253 -23.30 -23.14 7.23
C CYS A 253 -22.59 -21.89 6.71
N ARG A 254 -23.15 -20.71 6.98
CA ARG A 254 -22.50 -19.42 6.72
C ARG A 254 -21.34 -19.14 7.66
N TYR A 255 -21.38 -19.73 8.85
CA TYR A 255 -20.39 -19.57 9.91
C TYR A 255 -20.15 -20.91 10.58
N SER A 256 -18.91 -21.18 10.94
CA SER A 256 -18.52 -22.33 11.73
C SER A 256 -17.77 -21.86 12.96
N MET A 257 -18.11 -22.39 14.12
CA MET A 257 -17.36 -22.16 15.35
C MET A 257 -16.48 -23.37 15.63
N TYR A 258 -15.25 -23.10 16.05
CA TYR A 258 -14.28 -24.13 16.40
C TYR A 258 -13.94 -24.01 17.89
N ARG A 259 -13.90 -25.14 18.57
CA ARG A 259 -13.48 -25.25 19.97
C ARG A 259 -12.22 -26.10 20.03
N SER A 260 -11.19 -25.60 20.69
CA SER A 260 -10.01 -26.36 21.00
C SER A 260 -9.65 -26.20 22.46
N GLN A 261 -9.02 -27.23 23.04
CA GLN A 261 -8.45 -27.17 24.35
C GLN A 261 -6.95 -26.97 24.23
N VAL A 262 -6.42 -25.91 24.84
CA VAL A 262 -5.01 -25.60 24.86
C VAL A 262 -4.51 -25.67 26.29
N ASN A 263 -3.52 -26.51 26.54
CA ASN A 263 -2.81 -26.53 27.82
C ASN A 263 -1.67 -25.50 27.72
N LEU A 264 -1.82 -24.43 28.45
CA LEU A 264 -0.74 -23.44 28.61
C LEU A 264 0.15 -23.92 29.75
N THR A 265 1.31 -24.45 29.44
CA THR A 265 2.38 -24.77 30.40
C THR A 265 3.36 -23.64 30.51
#